data_52107409c3f5a507b49fcb8a049390f1
#
_entry.id   52107409c3f5a507b49fcb8a049390f1
#
_cell.length_a   1.000
_cell.length_b   1.000
_cell.length_c   1.000
_cell.angle_alpha   90.00
_cell.angle_beta   90.00
_cell.angle_gamma   90.00
#
_symmetry.space_group_name_H-M   'P 1'
#
loop_
_entity.id
_entity.type
_entity.pdbx_description
1 polymer ?
#
loop_
_entity_poly.entity_id
_entity_poly.type
_entity_poly.pdbx_seq_one_letter_code
_entity_poly.pdbx_strand_id
1 'polypeptide(L)'
;MRFLPVGQVNNLDKRKIMSETDWEKRYIEKDTPWDKGEPAPGLVDWLKSQNLDPDTRVLVPGCGCGHDARAWAEAGFETTGIDLSELALTQACQKYQSIPGLAFFPGNFLEDEPQEPYDLIFEHTLYCAIDPARRDEYAASINRWLKPGGHFLAIHFTFSLTEEGPPFGASREEIIDRFSGNLELLEEWEPRNFEGREREERMFYWKRK
;
A
#
# COMPACT_ATOMS: atom_id res chain seq x y z
N MET A 1 53.21 -26.87 4.69
CA MET A 1 51.74 -26.95 4.73
C MET A 1 51.24 -25.74 5.54
N ARG A 2 50.80 -24.67 4.86
CA ARG A 2 50.36 -23.43 5.48
C ARG A 2 48.82 -23.44 5.50
N PHE A 3 48.23 -23.42 6.64
CA PHE A 3 46.77 -23.22 6.83
C PHE A 3 46.44 -21.75 6.56
N LEU A 4 45.52 -21.50 5.63
CA LEU A 4 44.90 -20.19 5.41
C LEU A 4 43.79 -19.98 6.46
N PRO A 5 43.58 -18.75 6.99
CA PRO A 5 42.55 -18.50 7.95
C PRO A 5 41.18 -18.50 7.28
N VAL A 6 40.20 -19.08 7.96
CA VAL A 6 38.77 -19.08 7.61
C VAL A 6 38.29 -17.64 7.50
N GLY A 7 37.84 -17.26 6.30
CA GLY A 7 37.35 -15.92 6.01
C GLY A 7 36.16 -15.54 6.91
N GLN A 8 36.22 -14.34 7.45
CA GLN A 8 35.10 -13.67 8.08
C GLN A 8 33.97 -13.54 7.04
N VAL A 9 32.86 -14.20 7.30
CA VAL A 9 31.61 -14.01 6.55
C VAL A 9 31.13 -12.60 6.85
N ASN A 10 31.14 -11.74 5.84
CA ASN A 10 30.75 -10.35 5.95
C ASN A 10 29.31 -10.23 6.45
N ASN A 11 29.08 -9.38 7.44
CA ASN A 11 27.76 -9.04 8.02
C ASN A 11 26.75 -8.44 6.99
N LEU A 12 27.20 -8.19 5.77
CA LEU A 12 26.36 -7.72 4.65
C LEU A 12 25.47 -8.82 4.06
N ASP A 13 25.89 -10.10 4.15
CA ASP A 13 25.08 -11.22 3.64
C ASP A 13 23.92 -11.62 4.61
N LYS A 14 24.03 -11.27 5.89
CA LYS A 14 22.95 -11.56 6.84
C LYS A 14 21.74 -10.64 6.70
N ARG A 15 21.88 -9.45 6.10
CA ARG A 15 20.75 -8.54 5.79
C ARG A 15 19.96 -8.94 4.55
N LYS A 16 20.51 -9.82 3.73
CA LYS A 16 19.86 -10.32 2.50
C LYS A 16 19.05 -11.58 2.72
N ILE A 17 18.92 -12.06 3.97
CA ILE A 17 18.21 -13.31 4.35
C ILE A 17 17.05 -13.05 5.32
N MET A 18 16.60 -11.82 5.50
CA MET A 18 15.22 -11.62 5.94
C MET A 18 14.36 -11.74 4.68
N SER A 19 13.81 -12.92 4.48
CA SER A 19 13.01 -13.26 3.29
C SER A 19 11.88 -12.24 3.15
N GLU A 20 11.83 -11.59 1.99
CA GLU A 20 10.61 -10.89 1.57
C GLU A 20 9.42 -11.81 1.83
N THR A 21 8.36 -11.27 2.41
CA THR A 21 7.16 -12.05 2.64
C THR A 21 6.66 -12.59 1.30
N ASP A 22 6.54 -13.90 1.21
CA ASP A 22 5.99 -14.56 0.03
C ASP A 22 4.45 -14.38 0.03
N TRP A 23 4.01 -13.27 -0.55
CA TRP A 23 2.59 -12.90 -0.62
C TRP A 23 1.77 -13.90 -1.41
N GLU A 24 2.29 -14.44 -2.52
CA GLU A 24 1.60 -15.46 -3.30
C GLU A 24 1.32 -16.72 -2.45
N LYS A 25 2.31 -17.18 -1.70
CA LYS A 25 2.16 -18.30 -0.79
C LYS A 25 1.07 -18.06 0.26
N ARG A 26 1.01 -16.86 0.84
CA ARG A 26 -0.02 -16.52 1.84
C ARG A 26 -1.43 -16.60 1.26
N TYR A 27 -1.64 -16.15 0.01
CA TYR A 27 -2.93 -16.33 -0.67
C TYR A 27 -3.23 -17.78 -0.97
N ILE A 28 -2.26 -18.61 -1.39
CA ILE A 28 -2.41 -20.05 -1.61
C ILE A 28 -2.83 -20.75 -0.30
N GLU A 29 -2.18 -20.41 0.81
CA GLU A 29 -2.43 -20.98 2.14
C GLU A 29 -3.69 -20.40 2.81
N LYS A 30 -4.35 -19.41 2.21
CA LYS A 30 -5.49 -18.65 2.76
C LYS A 30 -5.17 -17.98 4.10
N ASP A 31 -3.92 -17.61 4.31
CA ASP A 31 -3.45 -16.84 5.46
C ASP A 31 -3.48 -15.35 5.14
N THR A 32 -4.67 -14.80 5.04
CA THR A 32 -4.93 -13.41 4.61
C THR A 32 -5.75 -12.64 5.65
N PRO A 33 -5.27 -12.45 6.89
CA PRO A 33 -6.04 -11.81 7.96
C PRO A 33 -6.36 -10.32 7.68
N TRP A 34 -5.65 -9.69 6.75
CA TRP A 34 -5.91 -8.34 6.27
C TRP A 34 -7.13 -8.24 5.36
N ASP A 35 -7.47 -9.31 4.64
CA ASP A 35 -8.63 -9.36 3.74
C ASP A 35 -9.92 -9.49 4.55
N LYS A 36 -10.72 -8.42 4.55
CA LYS A 36 -12.01 -8.37 5.25
C LYS A 36 -13.20 -8.64 4.34
N GLY A 37 -12.95 -8.94 3.04
CA GLY A 37 -14.00 -9.22 2.06
C GLY A 37 -14.77 -7.98 1.58
N GLU A 38 -14.45 -6.80 2.08
CA GLU A 38 -15.09 -5.52 1.78
C GLU A 38 -14.08 -4.37 1.84
N PRO A 39 -14.38 -3.20 1.23
CA PRO A 39 -13.48 -2.05 1.25
C PRO A 39 -13.36 -1.45 2.65
N ALA A 40 -12.25 -0.74 2.88
CA ALA A 40 -12.00 -0.04 4.12
C ALA A 40 -13.16 0.90 4.47
N PRO A 41 -13.74 0.80 5.68
CA PRO A 41 -14.88 1.64 6.07
C PRO A 41 -14.57 3.13 5.97
N GLY A 42 -13.34 3.54 6.33
CA GLY A 42 -12.87 4.92 6.21
C GLY A 42 -12.84 5.42 4.77
N LEU A 43 -12.43 4.58 3.80
CA LEU A 43 -12.50 4.92 2.38
C LEU A 43 -13.94 5.13 1.92
N VAL A 44 -14.84 4.20 2.28
CA VAL A 44 -16.26 4.29 1.90
C VAL A 44 -16.91 5.58 2.42
N ASP A 45 -16.57 5.99 3.64
CA ASP A 45 -17.11 7.23 4.21
C ASP A 45 -16.48 8.47 3.56
N TRP A 46 -15.17 8.44 3.28
CA TRP A 46 -14.47 9.53 2.60
C TRP A 46 -15.03 9.77 1.18
N LEU A 47 -15.22 8.72 0.38
CA LEU A 47 -15.77 8.81 -0.97
C LEU A 47 -17.15 9.48 -1.02
N LYS A 48 -17.99 9.33 -0.01
CA LYS A 48 -19.32 9.98 0.05
C LYS A 48 -19.25 11.49 0.22
N SER A 49 -18.16 12.00 0.78
CA SER A 49 -17.99 13.42 1.13
C SER A 49 -17.14 14.20 0.15
N GLN A 50 -16.45 13.52 -0.79
CA GLN A 50 -15.50 14.15 -1.70
C GLN A 50 -16.16 14.58 -3.01
N ASN A 51 -15.64 15.68 -3.54
CA ASN A 51 -16.00 16.19 -4.86
C ASN A 51 -14.73 16.26 -5.71
N LEU A 52 -14.26 15.08 -6.13
CA LEU A 52 -13.09 14.96 -7.01
C LEU A 52 -13.49 15.18 -8.46
N ASP A 53 -12.50 15.56 -9.29
CA ASP A 53 -12.69 15.60 -10.75
C ASP A 53 -13.07 14.19 -11.25
N PRO A 54 -14.14 14.02 -12.02
CA PRO A 54 -14.53 12.73 -12.60
C PRO A 54 -13.44 12.06 -13.44
N ASP A 55 -12.53 12.84 -14.02
CA ASP A 55 -11.41 12.33 -14.81
C ASP A 55 -10.21 11.90 -13.95
N THR A 56 -10.34 11.91 -12.61
CA THR A 56 -9.28 11.46 -11.69
C THR A 56 -8.96 9.98 -11.90
N ARG A 57 -7.70 9.69 -12.23
CA ARG A 57 -7.19 8.32 -12.35
C ARG A 57 -6.59 7.88 -11.02
N VAL A 58 -7.07 6.76 -10.50
CA VAL A 58 -6.73 6.24 -9.18
C VAL A 58 -5.86 4.99 -9.28
N LEU A 59 -4.76 4.94 -8.53
CA LEU A 59 -3.95 3.74 -8.31
C LEU A 59 -4.22 3.19 -6.90
N VAL A 60 -4.40 1.89 -6.80
CA VAL A 60 -4.45 1.15 -5.53
C VAL A 60 -3.33 0.11 -5.52
N PRO A 61 -2.14 0.46 -4.99
CA PRO A 61 -1.02 -0.48 -4.88
C PRO A 61 -1.24 -1.47 -3.73
N GLY A 62 -0.78 -2.72 -3.90
CA GLY A 62 -1.05 -3.80 -2.94
C GLY A 62 -2.54 -4.07 -2.79
N CYS A 63 -3.28 -4.05 -3.91
CA CYS A 63 -4.74 -4.07 -3.92
C CYS A 63 -5.36 -5.40 -3.44
N GLY A 64 -4.56 -6.46 -3.30
CA GLY A 64 -5.03 -7.78 -2.90
C GLY A 64 -6.20 -8.27 -3.74
N CYS A 65 -7.29 -8.69 -3.10
CA CYS A 65 -8.52 -9.13 -3.75
C CYS A 65 -9.38 -7.96 -4.32
N GLY A 66 -8.85 -6.72 -4.35
CA GLY A 66 -9.42 -5.61 -5.10
C GLY A 66 -10.61 -4.90 -4.45
N HIS A 67 -10.85 -5.06 -3.15
CA HIS A 67 -12.04 -4.49 -2.48
C HIS A 67 -12.04 -2.97 -2.49
N ASP A 68 -10.92 -2.33 -2.16
CA ASP A 68 -10.79 -0.88 -2.17
C ASP A 68 -10.78 -0.32 -3.59
N ALA A 69 -10.08 -0.99 -4.53
CA ALA A 69 -10.10 -0.61 -5.94
C ALA A 69 -11.52 -0.65 -6.53
N ARG A 70 -12.32 -1.67 -6.14
CA ARG A 70 -13.74 -1.73 -6.47
C ARG A 70 -14.50 -0.51 -5.99
N ALA A 71 -14.31 -0.10 -4.72
CA ALA A 71 -15.03 1.03 -4.15
C ALA A 71 -14.75 2.34 -4.91
N TRP A 72 -13.51 2.56 -5.34
CA TRP A 72 -13.13 3.68 -6.19
C TRP A 72 -13.84 3.65 -7.55
N ALA A 73 -13.82 2.48 -8.23
CA ALA A 73 -14.46 2.34 -9.52
C ALA A 73 -15.98 2.47 -9.45
N GLU A 74 -16.64 1.92 -8.42
CA GLU A 74 -18.08 2.11 -8.17
C GLU A 74 -18.44 3.56 -7.86
N ALA A 75 -17.51 4.36 -7.33
CA ALA A 75 -17.66 5.80 -7.17
C ALA A 75 -17.47 6.58 -8.49
N GLY A 76 -17.13 5.91 -9.59
CA GLY A 76 -17.05 6.48 -10.94
C GLY A 76 -15.65 6.84 -11.43
N PHE A 77 -14.58 6.47 -10.72
CA PHE A 77 -13.19 6.80 -11.07
C PHE A 77 -12.53 5.70 -11.90
N GLU A 78 -11.71 6.09 -12.88
CA GLU A 78 -10.81 5.15 -13.56
C GLU A 78 -9.78 4.63 -12.55
N THR A 79 -9.84 3.33 -12.24
CA THR A 79 -9.10 2.73 -11.13
C THR A 79 -8.24 1.58 -11.60
N THR A 80 -6.97 1.61 -11.20
CA THR A 80 -6.01 0.53 -11.40
C THR A 80 -5.60 -0.06 -10.06
N GLY A 81 -5.78 -1.37 -9.89
CA GLY A 81 -5.19 -2.14 -8.79
C GLY A 81 -3.92 -2.85 -9.26
N ILE A 82 -2.86 -2.79 -8.47
CA ILE A 82 -1.65 -3.61 -8.70
C ILE A 82 -1.32 -4.42 -7.45
N ASP A 83 -0.84 -5.64 -7.65
CA ASP A 83 -0.39 -6.52 -6.56
C ASP A 83 0.72 -7.46 -7.03
N LEU A 84 1.51 -7.98 -6.12
CA LEU A 84 2.53 -8.99 -6.38
C LEU A 84 1.92 -10.39 -6.56
N SER A 85 0.77 -10.67 -5.90
CA SER A 85 0.13 -11.98 -5.95
C SER A 85 -0.77 -12.13 -7.17
N GLU A 86 -0.39 -13.00 -8.08
CA GLU A 86 -1.22 -13.35 -9.24
C GLU A 86 -2.54 -14.03 -8.83
N LEU A 87 -2.53 -14.78 -7.72
CA LEU A 87 -3.75 -15.40 -7.20
C LEU A 87 -4.73 -14.36 -6.65
N ALA A 88 -4.24 -13.35 -5.91
CA ALA A 88 -5.07 -12.24 -5.45
C ALA A 88 -5.73 -11.50 -6.62
N LEU A 89 -4.93 -11.16 -7.64
CA LEU A 89 -5.43 -10.48 -8.85
C LEU A 89 -6.42 -11.34 -9.64
N THR A 90 -6.19 -12.66 -9.71
CA THR A 90 -7.14 -13.59 -10.34
C THR A 90 -8.49 -13.55 -9.62
N GLN A 91 -8.49 -13.57 -8.28
CA GLN A 91 -9.71 -13.46 -7.49
C GLN A 91 -10.39 -12.10 -7.67
N ALA A 92 -9.62 -11.00 -7.68
CA ALA A 92 -10.13 -9.66 -7.92
C ALA A 92 -10.79 -9.54 -9.30
N CYS A 93 -10.11 -10.02 -10.36
CA CYS A 93 -10.66 -10.04 -11.72
C CYS A 93 -11.94 -10.86 -11.80
N GLN A 94 -11.96 -12.08 -11.26
CA GLN A 94 -13.14 -12.93 -11.27
C GLN A 94 -14.35 -12.27 -10.60
N LYS A 95 -14.11 -11.53 -9.51
CA LYS A 95 -15.16 -10.91 -8.70
C LYS A 95 -15.67 -9.60 -9.29
N TYR A 96 -14.78 -8.80 -9.92
CA TYR A 96 -15.06 -7.41 -10.27
C TYR A 96 -14.87 -7.05 -11.74
N GLN A 97 -14.61 -8.00 -12.63
CA GLN A 97 -14.36 -7.77 -14.07
C GLN A 97 -15.47 -7.01 -14.82
N SER A 98 -16.68 -6.97 -14.27
CA SER A 98 -17.82 -6.28 -14.89
C SER A 98 -17.95 -4.80 -14.51
N ILE A 99 -17.10 -4.31 -13.59
CA ILE A 99 -17.16 -2.91 -13.15
C ILE A 99 -16.43 -2.03 -14.18
N PRO A 100 -17.11 -1.06 -14.80
CA PRO A 100 -16.49 -0.17 -15.76
C PRO A 100 -15.36 0.65 -15.11
N GLY A 101 -14.29 0.89 -15.85
CA GLY A 101 -13.17 1.71 -15.39
C GLY A 101 -12.24 1.02 -14.36
N LEU A 102 -12.46 -0.26 -14.04
CA LEU A 102 -11.63 -1.02 -13.11
C LEU A 102 -10.72 -2.01 -13.85
N ALA A 103 -9.42 -1.92 -13.60
CA ALA A 103 -8.43 -2.84 -14.13
C ALA A 103 -7.45 -3.32 -13.05
N PHE A 104 -6.94 -4.55 -13.21
CA PHE A 104 -5.97 -5.15 -12.31
C PHE A 104 -4.76 -5.65 -13.08
N PHE A 105 -3.55 -5.37 -12.59
CA PHE A 105 -2.30 -5.78 -13.21
C PHE A 105 -1.32 -6.32 -12.18
N PRO A 106 -0.52 -7.35 -12.53
CA PRO A 106 0.62 -7.72 -11.70
C PRO A 106 1.65 -6.58 -11.71
N GLY A 107 2.20 -6.25 -10.54
CA GLY A 107 3.20 -5.20 -10.46
C GLY A 107 3.82 -5.07 -9.07
N ASN A 108 5.09 -4.68 -9.05
CA ASN A 108 5.83 -4.33 -7.84
C ASN A 108 5.85 -2.82 -7.67
N PHE A 109 5.04 -2.30 -6.76
CA PHE A 109 4.94 -0.87 -6.51
C PHE A 109 6.29 -0.22 -6.17
N LEU A 110 7.20 -0.96 -5.53
CA LEU A 110 8.52 -0.44 -5.14
C LEU A 110 9.51 -0.38 -6.30
N GLU A 111 9.37 -1.25 -7.31
CA GLU A 111 10.41 -1.47 -8.33
C GLU A 111 9.97 -1.06 -9.74
N ASP A 112 8.67 -1.15 -10.02
CA ASP A 112 8.15 -0.86 -11.35
C ASP A 112 7.97 0.65 -11.58
N GLU A 113 7.89 1.00 -12.87
CA GLU A 113 7.61 2.36 -13.34
C GLU A 113 6.21 2.42 -13.97
N PRO A 114 5.38 3.43 -13.65
CA PRO A 114 4.11 3.60 -14.33
C PRO A 114 4.32 4.02 -15.79
N GLN A 115 3.44 3.58 -16.69
CA GLN A 115 3.42 4.14 -18.06
C GLN A 115 3.08 5.63 -18.02
N GLU A 116 2.14 6.00 -17.17
CA GLU A 116 1.76 7.37 -16.85
C GLU A 116 1.44 7.49 -15.36
N PRO A 117 1.90 8.54 -14.66
CA PRO A 117 1.56 8.75 -13.25
C PRO A 117 0.06 8.98 -13.05
N TYR A 118 -0.41 8.73 -11.85
CA TYR A 118 -1.80 8.82 -11.43
C TYR A 118 -2.11 10.16 -10.76
N ASP A 119 -3.39 10.55 -10.77
CA ASP A 119 -3.87 11.76 -10.10
C ASP A 119 -4.03 11.54 -8.60
N LEU A 120 -4.38 10.29 -8.22
CA LEU A 120 -4.53 9.90 -6.83
C LEU A 120 -3.99 8.49 -6.62
N ILE A 121 -3.29 8.29 -5.50
CA ILE A 121 -2.92 6.98 -4.98
C ILE A 121 -3.71 6.77 -3.69
N PHE A 122 -4.38 5.62 -3.57
CA PHE A 122 -4.99 5.17 -2.33
C PHE A 122 -4.31 3.90 -1.84
N GLU A 123 -3.96 3.84 -0.57
CA GLU A 123 -3.46 2.62 0.05
C GLU A 123 -4.10 2.33 1.41
N HIS A 124 -4.27 1.05 1.67
CA HIS A 124 -4.68 0.50 2.96
C HIS A 124 -3.96 -0.84 3.17
N THR A 125 -3.29 -0.99 4.31
CA THR A 125 -2.53 -2.19 4.70
C THR A 125 -1.29 -2.53 3.85
N LEU A 126 -0.85 -1.67 2.93
CA LEU A 126 0.39 -1.87 2.20
C LEU A 126 1.61 -1.35 2.98
N TYR A 127 1.56 -0.12 3.51
CA TYR A 127 2.72 0.45 4.23
C TYR A 127 3.17 -0.40 5.42
N CYS A 128 2.23 -0.96 6.17
CA CYS A 128 2.52 -1.87 7.27
C CYS A 128 3.04 -3.25 6.82
N ALA A 129 2.92 -3.57 5.55
CA ALA A 129 3.44 -4.79 4.94
C ALA A 129 4.88 -4.63 4.43
N ILE A 130 5.36 -3.39 4.26
CA ILE A 130 6.71 -3.07 3.78
C ILE A 130 7.71 -3.20 4.93
N ASP A 131 8.81 -3.93 4.68
CA ASP A 131 9.96 -3.97 5.60
C ASP A 131 10.36 -2.53 5.96
N PRO A 132 10.46 -2.19 7.26
CA PRO A 132 10.86 -0.85 7.70
C PRO A 132 12.15 -0.34 7.05
N ALA A 133 13.08 -1.23 6.70
CA ALA A 133 14.30 -0.87 5.98
C ALA A 133 14.06 -0.41 4.52
N ARG A 134 12.91 -0.75 3.93
CA ARG A 134 12.52 -0.38 2.56
C ARG A 134 11.49 0.77 2.50
N ARG A 135 11.12 1.35 3.61
CA ARG A 135 10.10 2.42 3.64
C ARG A 135 10.51 3.70 2.92
N ASP A 136 11.83 3.96 2.77
CA ASP A 136 12.32 5.05 1.93
C ASP A 136 12.07 4.78 0.44
N GLU A 137 12.20 3.53 0.02
CA GLU A 137 11.85 3.10 -1.36
C GLU A 137 10.35 3.27 -1.59
N TYR A 138 9.52 2.92 -0.59
CA TYR A 138 8.07 3.14 -0.66
C TYR A 138 7.72 4.62 -0.84
N ALA A 139 8.31 5.52 -0.05
CA ALA A 139 8.09 6.97 -0.18
C ALA A 139 8.54 7.50 -1.55
N ALA A 140 9.66 6.98 -2.08
CA ALA A 140 10.12 7.29 -3.43
C ALA A 140 9.13 6.80 -4.48
N SER A 141 8.52 5.63 -4.28
CA SER A 141 7.51 5.08 -5.19
C SER A 141 6.23 5.92 -5.21
N ILE A 142 5.76 6.43 -4.08
CA ILE A 142 4.64 7.39 -4.08
C ILE A 142 4.95 8.58 -5.01
N ASN A 143 6.16 9.14 -4.94
CA ASN A 143 6.54 10.25 -5.84
C ASN A 143 6.66 9.83 -7.30
N ARG A 144 7.07 8.62 -7.58
CA ARG A 144 7.22 8.10 -8.95
C ARG A 144 5.87 7.86 -9.62
N TRP A 145 4.93 7.27 -8.88
CA TRP A 145 3.62 6.88 -9.38
C TRP A 145 2.58 8.01 -9.35
N LEU A 146 2.79 9.08 -8.59
CA LEU A 146 1.87 10.20 -8.44
C LEU A 146 2.27 11.38 -9.32
N LYS A 147 1.33 12.03 -9.99
CA LYS A 147 1.57 13.29 -10.74
C LYS A 147 2.02 14.41 -9.79
N PRO A 148 2.84 15.39 -10.24
CA PRO A 148 3.01 16.65 -9.52
C PRO A 148 1.64 17.29 -9.24
N GLY A 149 1.40 17.72 -8.00
CA GLY A 149 0.09 18.23 -7.57
C GLY A 149 -0.98 17.17 -7.34
N GLY A 150 -0.70 15.88 -7.62
CA GLY A 150 -1.59 14.76 -7.32
C GLY A 150 -1.71 14.47 -5.82
N HIS A 151 -2.63 13.58 -5.46
CA HIS A 151 -2.99 13.34 -4.08
C HIS A 151 -2.69 11.90 -3.63
N PHE A 152 -2.23 11.76 -2.41
CA PHE A 152 -2.03 10.47 -1.74
C PHE A 152 -2.96 10.38 -0.53
N LEU A 153 -3.89 9.43 -0.57
CA LEU A 153 -4.80 9.10 0.51
C LEU A 153 -4.41 7.74 1.09
N ALA A 154 -4.15 7.69 2.38
CA ALA A 154 -3.67 6.47 3.01
C ALA A 154 -4.37 6.20 4.34
N ILE A 155 -4.62 4.93 4.63
CA ILE A 155 -5.00 4.45 5.95
C ILE A 155 -3.82 3.66 6.50
N HIS A 156 -3.10 4.26 7.42
CA HIS A 156 -1.92 3.66 8.04
C HIS A 156 -2.21 3.14 9.44
N PHE A 157 -1.60 2.00 9.78
CA PHE A 157 -1.48 1.59 11.18
C PHE A 157 -0.54 2.51 11.93
N THR A 158 -1.00 3.01 13.09
CA THR A 158 -0.28 3.97 13.95
C THR A 158 -0.02 3.38 15.35
N PHE A 159 0.48 2.17 15.40
CA PHE A 159 0.99 1.56 16.63
C PHE A 159 2.53 1.51 16.62
N SER A 160 3.12 1.22 17.77
CA SER A 160 4.58 1.14 17.90
C SER A 160 5.18 0.14 16.93
N LEU A 161 6.35 0.49 16.35
CA LEU A 161 7.09 -0.41 15.48
C LEU A 161 7.38 -1.72 16.22
N THR A 162 7.09 -2.83 15.57
CA THR A 162 7.34 -4.19 16.04
C THR A 162 8.60 -4.74 15.37
N GLU A 163 9.36 -5.60 16.08
CA GLU A 163 10.50 -6.31 15.49
C GLU A 163 10.04 -7.40 14.52
N GLU A 164 8.85 -7.96 14.75
CA GLU A 164 8.23 -8.97 13.91
C GLU A 164 7.03 -8.36 13.15
N GLY A 165 6.89 -8.78 11.91
CA GLY A 165 5.80 -8.35 11.02
C GLY A 165 5.73 -9.21 9.77
N PRO A 166 4.91 -8.91 8.81
CA PRO A 166 3.85 -7.91 8.82
C PRO A 166 2.64 -8.28 9.71
N PRO A 167 1.90 -7.32 10.25
CA PRO A 167 2.04 -5.88 10.03
C PRO A 167 3.15 -5.25 10.91
N PHE A 168 3.95 -4.34 10.31
CA PHE A 168 4.89 -3.48 11.02
C PHE A 168 4.21 -2.16 11.37
N GLY A 169 4.22 -1.78 12.65
CA GLY A 169 3.70 -0.49 13.08
C GLY A 169 4.55 0.69 12.58
N ALA A 170 3.98 1.89 12.68
CA ALA A 170 4.68 3.15 12.49
C ALA A 170 4.08 4.19 13.42
N SER A 171 4.89 5.10 13.98
CA SER A 171 4.32 6.21 14.70
C SER A 171 3.78 7.26 13.73
N ARG A 172 2.85 8.09 14.21
CA ARG A 172 2.37 9.26 13.46
C ARG A 172 3.52 10.16 13.01
N GLU A 173 4.48 10.39 13.90
CA GLU A 173 5.65 11.22 13.67
C GLU A 173 6.52 10.63 12.55
N GLU A 174 6.77 9.33 12.59
CA GLU A 174 7.54 8.63 11.55
C GLU A 174 6.88 8.76 10.17
N ILE A 175 5.56 8.62 10.08
CA ILE A 175 4.80 8.80 8.85
C ILE A 175 4.94 10.23 8.33
N ILE A 176 4.75 11.24 9.20
CA ILE A 176 4.86 12.64 8.82
C ILE A 176 6.28 12.98 8.34
N ASP A 177 7.29 12.58 9.09
CA ASP A 177 8.70 12.86 8.75
C ASP A 177 9.08 12.24 7.40
N ARG A 178 8.60 11.03 7.12
CA ARG A 178 8.91 10.31 5.89
C ARG A 178 8.31 10.96 4.65
N PHE A 179 7.08 11.44 4.74
CA PHE A 179 6.38 11.97 3.55
C PHE A 179 6.50 13.48 3.38
N SER A 180 6.73 14.25 4.45
CA SER A 180 6.74 15.73 4.41
C SER A 180 7.79 16.34 3.48
N GLY A 181 8.85 15.61 3.13
CA GLY A 181 9.86 16.08 2.19
C GLY A 181 9.27 16.43 0.82
N ASN A 182 8.43 15.56 0.29
CA ASN A 182 7.89 15.64 -1.07
C ASN A 182 6.37 15.89 -1.10
N LEU A 183 5.68 15.67 -0.01
CA LEU A 183 4.24 15.83 0.11
C LEU A 183 3.90 16.90 1.16
N GLU A 184 2.77 17.57 0.97
CA GLU A 184 2.14 18.46 1.93
C GLU A 184 0.98 17.72 2.59
N LEU A 185 0.96 17.64 3.92
CA LEU A 185 -0.16 17.07 4.66
C LEU A 185 -1.32 18.07 4.62
N LEU A 186 -2.44 17.67 4.02
CA LEU A 186 -3.65 18.47 3.96
C LEU A 186 -4.56 18.20 5.15
N GLU A 187 -4.80 16.91 5.45
CA GLU A 187 -5.67 16.48 6.54
C GLU A 187 -5.19 15.16 7.15
N GLU A 188 -5.51 14.96 8.42
CA GLU A 188 -5.41 13.67 9.10
C GLU A 188 -6.57 13.49 10.08
N TRP A 189 -7.06 12.27 10.21
CA TRP A 189 -8.16 11.94 11.14
C TRP A 189 -8.19 10.45 11.49
N GLU A 190 -8.98 10.10 12.49
CA GLU A 190 -9.35 8.71 12.81
C GLU A 190 -10.49 8.29 11.87
N PRO A 191 -10.30 7.32 10.97
CA PRO A 191 -11.38 6.82 10.12
C PRO A 191 -12.31 5.91 10.92
N ARG A 192 -13.48 5.61 10.34
CA ARG A 192 -14.21 4.43 10.77
C ARG A 192 -13.44 3.19 10.35
N ASN A 193 -13.17 2.31 11.30
CA ASN A 193 -12.33 1.13 11.14
C ASN A 193 -13.17 -0.15 11.07
N PHE A 194 -12.54 -1.24 10.65
CA PHE A 194 -13.07 -2.56 10.90
C PHE A 194 -13.09 -2.87 12.39
N GLU A 195 -14.06 -3.67 12.83
CA GLU A 195 -14.12 -4.15 14.21
C GLU A 195 -12.78 -4.80 14.61
N GLY A 196 -12.26 -4.43 15.77
CA GLY A 196 -10.98 -4.89 16.30
C GLY A 196 -9.76 -4.10 15.84
N ARG A 197 -9.94 -3.04 15.02
CA ARG A 197 -8.86 -2.12 14.59
C ARG A 197 -9.06 -0.69 15.08
N GLU A 198 -9.99 -0.48 15.99
CA GLU A 198 -10.30 0.84 16.54
C GLU A 198 -9.06 1.45 17.20
N ARG A 199 -8.74 2.70 16.83
CA ARG A 199 -7.59 3.49 17.31
C ARG A 199 -6.21 3.00 16.84
N GLU A 200 -6.14 1.99 15.99
CA GLU A 200 -4.88 1.53 15.40
C GLU A 200 -4.62 2.12 14.02
N GLU A 201 -5.65 2.65 13.38
CA GLU A 201 -5.57 3.22 12.03
C GLU A 201 -5.83 4.73 12.05
N ARG A 202 -5.04 5.46 11.25
CA ARG A 202 -5.24 6.87 10.93
C ARG A 202 -5.28 7.06 9.44
N MET A 203 -6.13 7.96 9.00
CA MET A 203 -6.22 8.37 7.62
C MET A 203 -5.44 9.66 7.42
N PHE A 204 -4.65 9.71 6.34
CA PHE A 204 -3.82 10.84 5.95
C PHE A 204 -4.13 11.22 4.51
N TYR A 205 -4.34 12.51 4.27
CA TYR A 205 -4.54 13.06 2.94
C TYR A 205 -3.44 14.05 2.62
N TRP A 206 -2.67 13.72 1.59
CA TRP A 206 -1.50 14.45 1.18
C TRP A 206 -1.63 14.98 -0.24
N LYS A 207 -0.90 16.05 -0.54
CA LYS A 207 -0.71 16.58 -1.89
C LYS A 207 0.76 16.54 -2.27
N ARG A 208 1.09 16.06 -3.46
CA ARG A 208 2.45 16.12 -4.00
C ARG A 208 2.81 17.58 -4.33
N LYS A 209 3.98 18.03 -3.84
CA LYS A 209 4.54 19.37 -4.09
C LYS A 209 4.97 19.56 -5.54
#